data_0bb346653119884cc7b5d1376e4e9c80
#
_entry.id   0bb346653119884cc7b5d1376e4e9c80
#
_cell.length_a   1.000
_cell.length_b   1.000
_cell.length_c   1.000
_cell.angle_alpha   90.00
_cell.angle_beta   90.00
_cell.angle_gamma   90.00
#
_symmetry.space_group_name_H-M   'P 1'
#
loop_
_entity.id
_entity.type
_entity.pdbx_description
1 polymer ?
#
loop_
_entity_poly.entity_id
_entity_poly.type
_entity_poly.pdbx_seq_one_letter_code
_entity_poly.pdbx_strand_id
1 'polypeptide(L)'
;MAKIEFRTLEETPAFVLRDRIPEGPLRKQLGESELDNRVRMYFPGGGEQLQMFEAMVEPNCGPVPHAHHEAEIIFVLEGEMHFGRRVLTPGSSAFIPAYTLYSFRAGPKGLRFLNFRARANGVYISKEELMAMRRSGDVENATDC
;
A
#
# COMPACT_ATOMS: atom_id res chain seq x y z
N MET A 1 -14.42 25.53 4.69
CA MET A 1 -15.64 24.90 5.26
C MET A 1 -15.63 23.40 4.97
N ALA A 2 -15.83 22.61 5.99
CA ALA A 2 -15.91 21.18 5.82
C ALA A 2 -17.18 20.77 5.06
N LYS A 3 -17.05 19.83 4.12
CA LYS A 3 -18.18 19.34 3.32
C LYS A 3 -18.01 17.84 3.04
N ILE A 4 -19.11 17.18 2.75
CA ILE A 4 -19.07 15.79 2.30
C ILE A 4 -18.52 15.78 0.87
N GLU A 5 -17.57 14.91 0.60
CA GLU A 5 -17.00 14.69 -0.71
C GLU A 5 -17.39 13.32 -1.24
N PHE A 6 -17.69 13.26 -2.51
CA PHE A 6 -18.07 12.02 -3.19
C PHE A 6 -17.07 11.70 -4.29
N ARG A 7 -16.79 10.43 -4.49
CA ARG A 7 -15.98 9.93 -5.61
C ARG A 7 -16.67 8.72 -6.19
N THR A 8 -17.15 8.84 -7.41
CA THR A 8 -17.73 7.69 -8.11
C THR A 8 -16.63 6.94 -8.88
N LEU A 9 -16.91 5.73 -9.27
CA LEU A 9 -16.02 4.94 -10.10
C LEU A 9 -15.70 5.67 -11.41
N GLU A 10 -16.72 6.25 -12.04
CA GLU A 10 -16.60 6.96 -13.31
C GLU A 10 -15.73 8.21 -13.21
N GLU A 11 -15.86 8.95 -12.12
CA GLU A 11 -15.10 10.18 -11.87
C GLU A 11 -13.67 9.93 -11.39
N THR A 12 -13.33 8.69 -11.09
CA THR A 12 -12.06 8.32 -10.49
C THR A 12 -11.37 7.25 -11.34
N PRO A 13 -10.88 7.60 -12.55
CA PRO A 13 -10.24 6.64 -13.43
C PRO A 13 -8.93 6.12 -12.84
N ALA A 14 -8.65 4.84 -13.08
CA ALA A 14 -7.38 4.25 -12.70
C ALA A 14 -6.25 4.77 -13.58
N PHE A 15 -5.05 4.84 -13.02
CA PHE A 15 -3.83 5.21 -13.73
C PHE A 15 -2.72 4.20 -13.42
N VAL A 16 -1.73 4.13 -14.30
CA VAL A 16 -0.53 3.32 -14.06
C VAL A 16 0.43 4.10 -13.18
N LEU A 17 0.96 3.48 -12.15
CA LEU A 17 1.86 4.16 -11.20
C LEU A 17 3.04 4.84 -11.89
N ARG A 18 3.65 4.16 -12.85
CA ARG A 18 4.78 4.69 -13.63
C ARG A 18 4.50 6.08 -14.21
N ASP A 19 3.27 6.33 -14.62
CA ASP A 19 2.87 7.58 -15.29
C ASP A 19 2.65 8.75 -14.30
N ARG A 20 2.51 8.46 -13.02
CA ARG A 20 2.14 9.46 -12.01
C ARG A 20 3.20 9.69 -10.95
N ILE A 21 4.09 8.72 -10.72
CA ILE A 21 5.15 8.87 -9.73
C ILE A 21 6.35 9.57 -10.38
N PRO A 22 6.71 10.77 -9.91
CA PRO A 22 7.86 11.50 -10.47
C PRO A 22 9.17 10.81 -10.11
N GLU A 23 10.22 11.15 -10.84
CA GLU A 23 11.58 10.76 -10.46
C GLU A 23 11.89 11.26 -9.05
N GLY A 24 12.46 10.40 -8.24
CA GLY A 24 12.78 10.73 -6.85
C GLY A 24 12.86 9.52 -5.94
N PRO A 25 12.94 9.75 -4.62
CA PRO A 25 13.15 8.67 -3.65
C PRO A 25 12.10 7.56 -3.70
N LEU A 26 10.82 7.91 -3.78
CA LEU A 26 9.75 6.91 -3.82
C LEU A 26 9.87 6.02 -5.06
N ARG A 27 10.07 6.61 -6.24
CA ARG A 27 10.22 5.84 -7.47
C ARG A 27 11.38 4.85 -7.42
N LYS A 28 12.48 5.25 -6.77
CA LYS A 28 13.64 4.37 -6.59
C LYS A 28 13.40 3.23 -5.62
N GLN A 29 12.48 3.41 -4.68
CA GLN A 29 12.13 2.38 -3.70
C GLN A 29 11.20 1.31 -4.27
N LEU A 30 10.40 1.66 -5.30
CA LEU A 30 9.47 0.75 -5.93
C LEU A 30 10.20 -0.22 -6.87
N GLY A 31 9.76 -1.47 -6.89
CA GLY A 31 10.23 -2.44 -7.88
C GLY A 31 9.65 -2.14 -9.27
N GLU A 32 10.33 -2.57 -10.33
CA GLU A 32 9.86 -2.35 -11.70
C GLU A 32 8.46 -2.89 -11.95
N SER A 33 8.15 -4.08 -11.45
CA SER A 33 6.81 -4.66 -11.60
C SER A 33 5.75 -3.88 -10.82
N GLU A 34 6.13 -3.25 -9.73
CA GLU A 34 5.23 -2.44 -8.93
C GLU A 34 4.84 -1.15 -9.64
N LEU A 35 5.75 -0.57 -10.39
CA LEU A 35 5.50 0.63 -11.20
C LEU A 35 4.46 0.39 -12.31
N ASP A 36 4.26 -0.85 -12.73
CA ASP A 36 3.28 -1.21 -13.74
C ASP A 36 1.89 -1.47 -13.15
N ASN A 37 1.75 -1.47 -11.84
CA ASN A 37 0.46 -1.60 -11.18
C ASN A 37 -0.42 -0.38 -11.47
N ARG A 38 -1.73 -0.61 -11.43
CA ARG A 38 -2.72 0.45 -11.60
C ARG A 38 -3.30 0.82 -10.25
N VAL A 39 -3.61 2.10 -10.09
CA VAL A 39 -4.19 2.64 -8.86
C VAL A 39 -5.39 3.51 -9.21
N ARG A 40 -6.43 3.40 -8.40
CA ARG A 40 -7.57 4.30 -8.42
C ARG A 40 -7.56 5.07 -7.12
N MET A 41 -7.21 6.34 -7.19
CA MET A 41 -7.05 7.19 -6.00
C MET A 41 -8.37 7.91 -5.68
N TYR A 42 -9.15 7.37 -4.76
CA TYR A 42 -10.39 7.98 -4.33
C TYR A 42 -10.16 9.21 -3.47
N PHE A 43 -9.37 9.06 -2.44
CA PHE A 43 -9.01 10.16 -1.53
C PHE A 43 -7.51 10.13 -1.30
N PRO A 44 -6.76 11.09 -1.86
CA PRO A 44 -5.29 11.05 -1.78
C PRO A 44 -4.74 11.30 -0.37
N GLY A 45 -5.57 11.78 0.53
CA GLY A 45 -5.07 12.23 1.83
C GLY A 45 -4.25 13.50 1.69
N GLY A 46 -3.95 14.11 2.78
CA GLY A 46 -3.15 15.33 2.85
C GLY A 46 -3.41 16.01 4.18
N GLY A 47 -2.37 16.50 4.85
CA GLY A 47 -2.52 17.01 6.19
C GLY A 47 -3.13 15.94 7.12
N GLU A 48 -4.29 16.21 7.67
CA GLU A 48 -5.00 15.31 8.57
C GLU A 48 -6.11 14.49 7.88
N GLN A 49 -6.14 14.48 6.56
CA GLN A 49 -7.19 13.79 5.80
C GLN A 49 -6.88 12.31 5.62
N LEU A 50 -7.93 11.48 5.66
CA LEU A 50 -7.83 10.05 5.41
C LEU A 50 -7.45 9.78 3.95
N GLN A 51 -6.71 8.71 3.72
CA GLN A 51 -6.38 8.24 2.39
C GLN A 51 -7.12 6.93 2.08
N MET A 52 -7.66 6.82 0.87
CA MET A 52 -8.22 5.58 0.35
C MET A 52 -7.89 5.44 -1.13
N PHE A 53 -7.36 4.30 -1.49
CA PHE A 53 -7.16 3.96 -2.91
C PHE A 53 -7.40 2.48 -3.16
N GLU A 54 -7.67 2.16 -4.42
CA GLU A 54 -7.75 0.80 -4.92
C GLU A 54 -6.49 0.51 -5.72
N ALA A 55 -5.86 -0.62 -5.45
CA ALA A 55 -4.70 -1.10 -6.23
C ALA A 55 -5.08 -2.33 -7.03
N MET A 56 -4.58 -2.41 -8.26
CA MET A 56 -4.71 -3.53 -9.16
C MET A 56 -3.31 -4.03 -9.47
N VAL A 57 -3.02 -5.24 -8.99
CA VAL A 57 -1.67 -5.83 -9.03
C VAL A 57 -1.67 -6.98 -10.04
N GLU A 58 -0.68 -6.99 -10.92
CA GLU A 58 -0.52 -8.04 -11.91
C GLU A 58 -0.25 -9.42 -11.27
N PRO A 59 -0.60 -10.50 -11.98
CA PRO A 59 -0.38 -11.85 -11.45
C PRO A 59 1.06 -12.08 -10.98
N ASN A 60 1.18 -12.69 -9.81
CA ASN A 60 2.45 -13.08 -9.19
C ASN A 60 3.40 -11.93 -8.85
N CYS A 61 2.94 -10.69 -8.94
CA CYS A 61 3.70 -9.49 -8.58
C CYS A 61 3.35 -9.02 -7.18
N GLY A 62 4.19 -8.18 -6.62
CA GLY A 62 3.97 -7.57 -5.32
C GLY A 62 5.06 -6.57 -4.97
N PRO A 63 4.85 -5.79 -3.91
CA PRO A 63 5.83 -4.79 -3.50
C PRO A 63 7.08 -5.43 -2.89
N VAL A 64 8.17 -4.68 -2.91
CA VAL A 64 9.36 -5.02 -2.13
C VAL A 64 9.01 -4.97 -0.64
N PRO A 65 9.72 -5.74 0.22
CA PRO A 65 9.53 -5.62 1.66
C PRO A 65 9.74 -4.18 2.14
N HIS A 66 8.76 -3.65 2.86
CA HIS A 66 8.77 -2.26 3.30
C HIS A 66 7.90 -2.07 4.55
N ALA A 67 7.99 -0.91 5.16
CA ALA A 67 7.12 -0.46 6.23
C ALA A 67 6.62 0.95 5.93
N HIS A 68 5.66 1.41 6.70
CA HIS A 68 5.10 2.77 6.61
C HIS A 68 5.12 3.47 7.95
N HIS A 69 5.10 4.80 7.91
CA HIS A 69 4.96 5.63 9.11
C HIS A 69 3.54 5.63 9.67
N GLU A 70 2.57 5.20 8.89
CA GLU A 70 1.16 5.15 9.27
C GLU A 70 0.66 3.71 9.24
N ALA A 71 -0.26 3.40 10.15
CA ALA A 71 -0.99 2.14 10.08
C ALA A 71 -1.92 2.13 8.87
N GLU A 72 -2.23 0.95 8.39
CA GLU A 72 -3.13 0.80 7.25
C GLU A 72 -4.04 -0.41 7.37
N ILE A 73 -5.16 -0.36 6.66
CA ILE A 73 -6.06 -1.49 6.50
C ILE A 73 -6.12 -1.81 5.02
N ILE A 74 -5.99 -3.08 4.70
CA ILE A 74 -6.13 -3.63 3.36
C ILE A 74 -7.38 -4.50 3.32
N PHE A 75 -8.18 -4.35 2.27
CA PHE A 75 -9.38 -5.16 2.06
C PHE A 75 -9.34 -5.73 0.63
N VAL A 76 -9.34 -7.06 0.51
CA VAL A 76 -9.26 -7.74 -0.78
C VAL A 76 -10.62 -7.72 -1.47
N LEU A 77 -10.66 -7.20 -2.71
CA LEU A 77 -11.86 -7.13 -3.53
C LEU A 77 -11.95 -8.30 -4.52
N GLU A 78 -10.82 -8.66 -5.12
CA GLU A 78 -10.77 -9.66 -6.19
C GLU A 78 -9.39 -10.31 -6.25
N GLY A 79 -9.33 -11.57 -6.64
CA GLY A 79 -8.09 -12.33 -6.70
C GLY A 79 -7.61 -12.77 -5.33
N GLU A 80 -6.32 -12.95 -5.17
CA GLU A 80 -5.72 -13.44 -3.94
C GLU A 80 -4.52 -12.60 -3.55
N MET A 81 -4.37 -12.35 -2.23
CA MET A 81 -3.20 -11.69 -1.67
C MET A 81 -2.45 -12.70 -0.79
N HIS A 82 -1.22 -13.03 -1.18
CA HIS A 82 -0.40 -14.00 -0.47
C HIS A 82 0.58 -13.28 0.47
N PHE A 83 0.30 -13.34 1.77
CA PHE A 83 1.20 -12.88 2.84
C PHE A 83 1.96 -14.09 3.38
N GLY A 84 3.16 -14.34 2.89
CA GLY A 84 3.89 -15.54 3.26
C GLY A 84 3.05 -16.79 2.97
N ARG A 85 2.68 -17.53 4.00
CA ARG A 85 1.84 -18.73 3.87
C ARG A 85 0.34 -18.46 3.96
N ARG A 86 -0.05 -17.26 4.32
CA ARG A 86 -1.46 -16.90 4.46
C ARG A 86 -1.98 -16.34 3.14
N VAL A 87 -3.08 -16.89 2.68
CA VAL A 87 -3.77 -16.43 1.47
C VAL A 87 -5.04 -15.69 1.88
N LEU A 88 -5.15 -14.43 1.47
CA LEU A 88 -6.35 -13.63 1.66
C LEU A 88 -7.16 -13.67 0.38
N THR A 89 -8.41 -14.08 0.50
CA THR A 89 -9.40 -14.13 -0.59
C THR A 89 -10.36 -12.95 -0.52
N PRO A 90 -11.21 -12.72 -1.55
CA PRO A 90 -12.15 -11.59 -1.54
C PRO A 90 -13.00 -11.54 -0.27
N GLY A 91 -13.12 -10.34 0.31
CA GLY A 91 -13.80 -10.13 1.59
C GLY A 91 -12.90 -10.25 2.81
N SER A 92 -11.64 -10.66 2.62
CA SER A 92 -10.66 -10.71 3.70
C SER A 92 -9.95 -9.37 3.86
N SER A 93 -9.48 -9.11 5.07
CA SER A 93 -8.77 -7.88 5.38
C SER A 93 -7.57 -8.12 6.27
N ALA A 94 -6.64 -7.15 6.27
CA ALA A 94 -5.47 -7.14 7.13
C ALA A 94 -5.30 -5.75 7.72
N PHE A 95 -4.96 -5.69 9.01
CA PHE A 95 -4.52 -4.47 9.67
C PHE A 95 -3.00 -4.55 9.82
N ILE A 96 -2.30 -3.55 9.33
CA ILE A 96 -0.84 -3.47 9.38
C ILE A 96 -0.47 -2.26 10.24
N PRO A 97 0.10 -2.46 11.43
CA PRO A 97 0.54 -1.35 12.27
C PRO A 97 1.66 -0.55 11.59
N ALA A 98 1.81 0.70 11.99
CA ALA A 98 2.96 1.51 11.57
C ALA A 98 4.27 0.81 11.97
N TYR A 99 5.32 1.05 11.19
CA TYR A 99 6.67 0.51 11.43
C TYR A 99 6.74 -1.02 11.48
N THR A 100 5.87 -1.69 10.72
CA THR A 100 5.84 -3.15 10.59
C THR A 100 6.29 -3.52 9.19
N LEU A 101 7.32 -4.36 9.08
CA LEU A 101 7.83 -4.82 7.79
C LEU A 101 6.88 -5.86 7.21
N TYR A 102 6.48 -5.68 5.96
CA TYR A 102 5.68 -6.66 5.26
C TYR A 102 5.93 -6.64 3.76
N SER A 103 5.48 -7.70 3.11
CA SER A 103 5.40 -7.83 1.67
C SER A 103 4.28 -8.81 1.35
N PHE A 104 3.79 -8.77 0.12
CA PHE A 104 2.81 -9.74 -0.35
C PHE A 104 3.01 -9.99 -1.85
N ARG A 105 2.34 -11.00 -2.36
CA ARG A 105 2.25 -11.27 -3.80
C ARG A 105 0.80 -11.45 -4.19
N ALA A 106 0.46 -10.94 -5.37
CA ALA A 106 -0.81 -11.29 -6.01
C ALA A 106 -0.79 -12.77 -6.41
N GLY A 107 -1.94 -13.41 -6.34
CA GLY A 107 -2.10 -14.77 -6.81
C GLY A 107 -1.99 -14.87 -8.34
N PRO A 108 -2.20 -16.08 -8.92
CA PRO A 108 -1.98 -16.33 -10.35
C PRO A 108 -2.97 -15.61 -11.28
N LYS A 109 -4.06 -15.06 -10.74
CA LYS A 109 -5.06 -14.29 -11.49
C LYS A 109 -5.01 -12.80 -11.20
N GLY A 110 -3.97 -12.33 -10.50
CA GLY A 110 -3.85 -10.95 -10.09
C GLY A 110 -4.56 -10.67 -8.78
N LEU A 111 -4.66 -9.39 -8.45
CA LEU A 111 -5.22 -8.95 -7.17
C LEU A 111 -5.79 -7.54 -7.32
N ARG A 112 -6.94 -7.32 -6.68
CA ARG A 112 -7.53 -6.00 -6.52
C ARG A 112 -7.87 -5.80 -5.05
N PHE A 113 -7.40 -4.70 -4.46
CA PHE A 113 -7.66 -4.43 -3.05
C PHE A 113 -7.84 -2.94 -2.77
N LEU A 114 -8.55 -2.64 -1.68
CA LEU A 114 -8.62 -1.29 -1.13
C LEU A 114 -7.58 -1.12 -0.04
N ASN A 115 -6.99 0.07 0.02
CA ASN A 115 -6.02 0.45 1.04
C ASN A 115 -6.51 1.72 1.73
N PHE A 116 -6.52 1.69 3.06
CA PHE A 116 -6.94 2.82 3.90
C PHE A 116 -5.82 3.19 4.84
N ARG A 117 -5.53 4.49 4.94
CA ARG A 117 -4.55 5.05 5.88
C ARG A 117 -5.11 6.29 6.55
N ALA A 118 -4.62 6.58 7.75
CA ALA A 118 -5.02 7.78 8.48
C ALA A 118 -4.64 9.06 7.74
N ARG A 119 -3.54 9.02 6.98
CA ARG A 119 -3.07 10.13 6.14
C ARG A 119 -2.18 9.60 5.02
N ALA A 120 -1.91 10.45 4.03
CA ALA A 120 -1.02 10.09 2.93
C ALA A 120 0.38 9.74 3.43
N ASN A 121 0.99 8.75 2.79
CA ASN A 121 2.32 8.28 3.14
C ASN A 121 3.16 8.20 1.85
N GLY A 122 4.08 9.15 1.69
CA GLY A 122 4.75 9.37 0.41
C GLY A 122 5.95 8.51 0.11
N VAL A 123 6.58 7.88 1.13
CA VAL A 123 7.78 7.05 0.93
C VAL A 123 7.71 5.82 1.82
N TYR A 124 8.35 4.75 1.35
CA TYR A 124 8.52 3.52 2.11
C TYR A 124 9.65 3.67 3.12
N ILE A 125 9.55 2.95 4.23
CA ILE A 125 10.67 2.68 5.11
C ILE A 125 11.26 1.37 4.63
N SER A 126 12.53 1.37 4.21
CA SER A 126 13.19 0.14 3.79
C SER A 126 13.44 -0.78 4.98
N LYS A 127 13.73 -2.05 4.70
CA LYS A 127 14.09 -3.01 5.74
C LYS A 127 15.29 -2.51 6.55
N GLU A 128 16.32 -2.01 5.88
CA GLU A 128 17.55 -1.50 6.51
C GLU A 128 17.24 -0.31 7.43
N GLU A 129 16.46 0.64 6.94
CA GLU A 129 16.05 1.82 7.72
C GLU A 129 15.25 1.41 8.95
N LEU A 130 14.29 0.49 8.79
CA LEU A 130 13.46 0.00 9.90
C LEU A 130 14.31 -0.69 10.97
N MET A 131 15.24 -1.56 10.55
CA MET A 131 16.13 -2.25 11.49
C MET A 131 17.02 -1.25 12.24
N ALA A 132 17.51 -0.20 11.56
CA ALA A 132 18.25 0.87 12.22
C ALA A 132 17.40 1.63 13.24
N MET A 133 16.17 1.96 12.90
CA MET A 133 15.22 2.62 13.81
C MET A 133 14.93 1.77 15.05
N ARG A 134 14.81 0.46 14.89
CA ARG A 134 14.61 -0.48 16.00
C ARG A 134 15.85 -0.57 16.90
N ARG A 135 17.05 -0.61 16.32
CA ARG A 135 18.29 -0.64 17.08
C ARG A 135 18.54 0.64 17.88
N SER A 136 18.15 1.80 17.33
CA SER A 136 18.27 3.08 18.03
C SER A 136 17.19 3.29 19.10
N GLY A 137 16.15 2.46 19.11
CA GLY A 137 15.01 2.61 20.05
C GLY A 137 13.96 3.62 19.60
N ASP A 138 14.06 4.14 18.39
CA ASP A 138 13.08 5.11 17.83
C ASP A 138 11.72 4.48 17.59
N VAL A 139 11.68 3.18 17.33
CA VAL A 139 10.44 2.41 17.15
C VAL A 139 10.55 1.07 17.89
N GLU A 140 9.41 0.55 18.32
CA GLU A 140 9.34 -0.75 18.96
C GLU A 140 9.53 -1.89 17.96
N ASN A 141 10.01 -3.03 18.46
CA ASN A 141 10.02 -4.25 17.66
C ASN A 141 8.59 -4.72 17.45
N ALA A 142 8.31 -5.18 16.24
CA ALA A 142 6.99 -5.67 15.86
C ALA A 142 7.11 -7.07 15.22
N THR A 143 6.00 -7.77 15.17
CA THR A 143 5.91 -9.02 14.42
C THR A 143 5.73 -8.67 12.94
N ASP A 144 6.76 -8.94 12.16
CA ASP A 144 6.77 -8.68 10.72
C ASP A 144 6.11 -9.82 9.95
N CYS A 145 5.66 -9.52 8.75
CA CYS A 145 5.12 -10.51 7.82
C CYS A 145 5.92 -10.59 6.53
#